data_2a3e0838a62d2b1b8a5ba25010ee0f5e
#
_entry.id   2a3e0838a62d2b1b8a5ba25010ee0f5e
#
_cell.length_a   1.000
_cell.length_b   1.000
_cell.length_c   1.000
_cell.angle_alpha   90.00
_cell.angle_beta   90.00
_cell.angle_gamma   90.00
#
_symmetry.space_group_name_H-M   'P 1'
#
loop_
_entity.id
_entity.type
_entity.pdbx_description
1 polymer ?
#
loop_
_entity_poly.entity_id
_entity_poly.type
_entity_poly.pdbx_seq_one_letter_code
_entity_poly.pdbx_strand_id
1 'polypeptide(L)'
;MPPEVAAGLLASLFGLLFGSFLNVCIYRWPRDLSVVRPRSRCPECEGQIAAYDNIPLLSYVVLRGRCRQCGTRISWRYPAVEVLTAAAFFYFVWRAGGFTPVALKWCVFASILIALIFTDLETLLLPDEFTIGGLCGGLAISWFVPPPDSIFGMPFIDALIGAAVPSVALWTVGWLFEKLRHKEGLGFGDVKMIAMIGSFLGLRGALLSIALGAVVGAVVGLIWILATRKDAATYPLPFGMFLGIAALIAAAQGQQIMNWYGGVVGF
;
A
#
# COMPACT_ATOMS: atom_id res chain seq x y z
N MET A 1 9.92 -29.46 -8.13
CA MET A 1 9.27 -28.25 -7.60
C MET A 1 8.23 -27.80 -8.62
N PRO A 2 6.99 -27.52 -8.24
CA PRO A 2 5.96 -27.03 -9.15
C PRO A 2 6.41 -25.73 -9.84
N PRO A 3 6.13 -25.55 -11.15
CA PRO A 3 6.63 -24.40 -11.90
C PRO A 3 6.13 -23.05 -11.36
N GLU A 4 4.92 -23.00 -10.81
CA GLU A 4 4.36 -21.82 -10.17
C GLU A 4 5.12 -21.41 -8.90
N VAL A 5 5.63 -22.38 -8.13
CA VAL A 5 6.47 -22.10 -6.94
C VAL A 5 7.83 -21.54 -7.37
N ALA A 6 8.43 -22.12 -8.43
CA ALA A 6 9.69 -21.62 -8.98
C ALA A 6 9.55 -20.18 -9.49
N ALA A 7 8.45 -19.88 -10.20
CA ALA A 7 8.13 -18.53 -10.65
C ALA A 7 7.94 -17.56 -9.48
N GLY A 8 7.22 -17.99 -8.43
CA GLY A 8 7.04 -17.20 -7.20
C GLY A 8 8.36 -16.88 -6.49
N LEU A 9 9.26 -17.88 -6.36
CA LEU A 9 10.59 -17.67 -5.77
C LEU A 9 11.44 -16.68 -6.60
N LEU A 10 11.40 -16.80 -7.92
CA LEU A 10 12.07 -15.84 -8.79
C LEU A 10 11.47 -14.43 -8.65
N ALA A 11 10.13 -14.33 -8.61
CA ALA A 11 9.44 -13.07 -8.38
C ALA A 11 9.80 -12.44 -7.04
N SER A 12 9.98 -13.24 -5.98
CA SER A 12 10.38 -12.71 -4.66
C SER A 12 11.76 -12.05 -4.69
N LEU A 13 12.70 -12.52 -5.50
CA LEU A 13 13.99 -11.86 -5.69
C LEU A 13 13.83 -10.47 -6.32
N PHE A 14 12.98 -10.35 -7.34
CA PHE A 14 12.61 -9.04 -7.89
C PHE A 14 11.90 -8.17 -6.84
N GLY A 15 11.03 -8.78 -6.03
CA GLY A 15 10.34 -8.11 -4.94
C GLY A 15 11.30 -7.52 -3.89
N LEU A 16 12.39 -8.20 -3.56
CA LEU A 16 13.44 -7.67 -2.69
C LEU A 16 14.09 -6.40 -3.28
N LEU A 17 14.45 -6.45 -4.57
CA LEU A 17 15.07 -5.30 -5.26
C LEU A 17 14.09 -4.11 -5.34
N PHE A 18 12.83 -4.37 -5.69
CA PHE A 18 11.78 -3.36 -5.68
C PHE A 18 11.54 -2.79 -4.29
N GLY A 19 11.48 -3.62 -3.26
CA GLY A 19 11.32 -3.20 -1.87
C GLY A 19 12.44 -2.27 -1.40
N SER A 20 13.69 -2.56 -1.81
CA SER A 20 14.82 -1.67 -1.53
C SER A 20 14.66 -0.31 -2.22
N PHE A 21 14.16 -0.28 -3.46
CA PHE A 21 13.84 0.97 -4.16
C PHE A 21 12.64 1.69 -3.51
N LEU A 22 11.60 0.97 -3.09
CA LEU A 22 10.46 1.57 -2.37
C LEU A 22 10.91 2.29 -1.09
N ASN A 23 11.89 1.76 -0.36
CA ASN A 23 12.45 2.45 0.80
C ASN A 23 13.04 3.83 0.45
N VAL A 24 13.60 3.99 -0.74
CA VAL A 24 14.07 5.31 -1.22
C VAL A 24 12.89 6.22 -1.50
N CYS A 25 11.82 5.72 -2.14
CA CYS A 25 10.61 6.49 -2.44
C CYS A 25 9.89 6.92 -1.16
N ILE A 26 9.69 6.00 -0.19
CA ILE A 26 9.06 6.25 1.11
C ILE A 26 9.77 7.38 1.87
N TYR A 27 11.09 7.41 1.81
CA TYR A 27 11.86 8.45 2.50
C TYR A 27 11.85 9.78 1.74
N ARG A 28 11.94 9.77 0.41
CA ARG A 28 12.23 10.96 -0.41
C ARG A 28 11.00 11.70 -0.87
N TRP A 29 9.97 11.02 -1.37
CA TRP A 29 8.78 11.68 -1.91
C TRP A 29 8.04 12.58 -0.91
N PRO A 30 7.80 12.15 0.35
CA PRO A 30 7.17 13.05 1.33
C PRO A 30 8.00 14.28 1.69
N ARG A 31 9.26 14.32 1.25
CA ARG A 31 10.22 15.43 1.50
C ARG A 31 10.58 16.20 0.22
N ASP A 32 9.82 15.97 -0.86
CA ASP A 32 10.05 16.57 -2.18
C ASP A 32 11.48 16.37 -2.71
N LEU A 33 12.10 15.23 -2.37
CA LEU A 33 13.46 14.88 -2.77
C LEU A 33 13.46 13.97 -4.01
N SER A 34 14.40 14.21 -4.92
CA SER A 34 14.59 13.34 -6.10
C SER A 34 14.99 11.93 -5.72
N VAL A 35 14.29 10.92 -6.29
CA VAL A 35 14.63 9.49 -6.10
C VAL A 35 15.82 9.04 -6.96
N VAL A 36 16.22 9.85 -7.95
CA VAL A 36 17.31 9.51 -8.89
C VAL A 36 18.66 9.97 -8.36
N ARG A 37 18.74 11.18 -7.80
CA ARG A 37 19.98 11.80 -7.29
C ARG A 37 19.71 12.51 -5.96
N PRO A 38 20.70 12.49 -5.05
CA PRO A 38 21.97 11.77 -5.02
C PRO A 38 21.76 10.25 -4.78
N ARG A 39 22.83 9.44 -4.87
CA ARG A 39 22.84 8.01 -4.48
C ARG A 39 22.48 7.86 -2.99
N SER A 40 22.13 6.63 -2.57
CA SER A 40 21.77 6.32 -1.19
C SER A 40 22.87 6.76 -0.20
N ARG A 41 22.49 7.44 0.87
CA ARG A 41 23.38 7.98 1.91
C ARG A 41 22.81 7.64 3.28
N CYS A 42 23.70 7.53 4.25
CA CYS A 42 23.30 7.44 5.65
C CYS A 42 22.69 8.78 6.09
N PRO A 43 21.50 8.81 6.72
CA PRO A 43 20.89 10.07 7.15
C PRO A 43 21.66 10.77 8.26
N GLU A 44 22.48 10.06 9.03
CA GLU A 44 23.22 10.62 10.17
C GLU A 44 24.60 11.17 9.78
N CYS A 45 25.39 10.37 9.03
CA CYS A 45 26.76 10.79 8.69
C CYS A 45 26.90 11.28 7.24
N GLU A 46 25.81 11.29 6.47
CA GLU A 46 25.73 11.66 5.05
C GLU A 46 26.69 10.86 4.13
N GLY A 47 27.40 9.88 4.69
CA GLY A 47 28.29 9.00 3.96
C GLY A 47 27.54 8.20 2.90
N GLN A 48 28.09 8.12 1.70
CA GLN A 48 27.51 7.37 0.60
C GLN A 48 27.53 5.87 0.89
N ILE A 49 26.38 5.20 0.69
CA ILE A 49 26.25 3.76 0.86
C ILE A 49 26.84 3.06 -0.37
N ALA A 50 27.80 2.15 -0.16
CA ALA A 50 28.39 1.37 -1.22
C ALA A 50 27.36 0.41 -1.84
N ALA A 51 27.52 0.05 -3.11
CA ALA A 51 26.55 -0.81 -3.81
C ALA A 51 26.35 -2.18 -3.12
N TYR A 52 27.42 -2.75 -2.59
CA TYR A 52 27.38 -4.03 -1.85
C TYR A 52 26.73 -3.92 -0.46
N ASP A 53 26.62 -2.69 0.11
CA ASP A 53 25.89 -2.42 1.34
C ASP A 53 24.41 -2.08 1.08
N ASN A 54 23.97 -2.12 -0.16
CA ASN A 54 22.59 -1.88 -0.58
C ASN A 54 21.92 -3.16 -1.14
N ILE A 55 22.51 -4.35 -0.87
CA ILE A 55 21.89 -5.62 -1.23
C ILE A 55 20.75 -5.90 -0.24
N PRO A 56 19.50 -6.05 -0.72
CA PRO A 56 18.33 -6.19 0.15
C PRO A 56 18.51 -7.36 1.13
N LEU A 57 18.08 -7.16 2.37
CA LEU A 57 18.18 -8.05 3.53
C LEU A 57 19.61 -8.45 3.90
N LEU A 58 20.42 -8.85 2.91
CA LEU A 58 21.76 -9.37 3.16
C LEU A 58 22.63 -8.31 3.84
N SER A 59 22.62 -7.08 3.33
CA SER A 59 23.40 -5.98 3.91
C SER A 59 22.95 -5.67 5.34
N TYR A 60 21.65 -5.69 5.60
CA TYR A 60 21.10 -5.45 6.94
C TYR A 60 21.58 -6.51 7.94
N VAL A 61 21.58 -7.79 7.56
CA VAL A 61 22.05 -8.91 8.40
C VAL A 61 23.55 -8.83 8.62
N VAL A 62 24.35 -8.66 7.55
CA VAL A 62 25.82 -8.59 7.61
C VAL A 62 26.28 -7.40 8.45
N LEU A 63 25.63 -6.25 8.31
CA LEU A 63 25.92 -5.03 9.07
C LEU A 63 25.27 -5.02 10.46
N ARG A 64 24.53 -6.07 10.83
CA ARG A 64 23.81 -6.18 12.11
C ARG A 64 22.89 -4.96 12.38
N GLY A 65 22.23 -4.46 11.31
CA GLY A 65 21.37 -3.29 11.36
C GLY A 65 22.08 -1.99 11.71
N ARG A 66 23.36 -1.83 11.35
CA ARG A 66 24.16 -0.62 11.65
C ARG A 66 24.85 -0.07 10.40
N CYS A 67 25.01 1.23 10.35
CA CYS A 67 25.79 1.88 9.31
C CYS A 67 27.26 1.46 9.41
N ARG A 68 27.89 1.12 8.29
CA ARG A 68 29.32 0.72 8.22
C ARG A 68 30.26 1.84 8.66
N GLN A 69 29.90 3.11 8.40
CA GLN A 69 30.77 4.26 8.65
C GLN A 69 30.63 4.82 10.07
N CYS A 70 29.41 5.09 10.52
CA CYS A 70 29.15 5.76 11.81
C CYS A 70 28.56 4.84 12.88
N GLY A 71 28.20 3.59 12.55
CA GLY A 71 27.63 2.64 13.52
C GLY A 71 26.19 2.93 13.94
N THR A 72 25.54 4.00 13.45
CA THR A 72 24.13 4.31 13.77
C THR A 72 23.20 3.17 13.37
N ARG A 73 22.09 3.01 14.10
CA ARG A 73 21.12 1.94 13.82
C ARG A 73 20.32 2.24 12.55
N ILE A 74 20.23 1.25 11.67
CA ILE A 74 19.36 1.26 10.50
C ILE A 74 17.94 0.86 10.95
N SER A 75 16.93 1.65 10.56
CA SER A 75 15.52 1.37 10.90
C SER A 75 15.09 -0.02 10.41
N TRP A 76 14.30 -0.72 11.23
CA TRP A 76 13.69 -2.01 10.89
C TRP A 76 12.71 -1.92 9.70
N ARG A 77 12.24 -0.71 9.37
CA ARG A 77 11.42 -0.46 8.18
C ARG A 77 12.08 -1.00 6.91
N TYR A 78 13.40 -0.78 6.76
CA TYR A 78 14.12 -1.19 5.54
C TYR A 78 13.94 -2.68 5.24
N PRO A 79 14.35 -3.60 6.12
CA PRO A 79 14.13 -5.03 5.88
C PRO A 79 12.64 -5.41 5.86
N ALA A 80 11.76 -4.73 6.61
CA ALA A 80 10.34 -5.01 6.59
C ALA A 80 9.69 -4.73 5.23
N VAL A 81 9.96 -3.58 4.61
CA VAL A 81 9.47 -3.24 3.28
C VAL A 81 9.99 -4.23 2.24
N GLU A 82 11.27 -4.61 2.31
CA GLU A 82 11.88 -5.57 1.40
C GLU A 82 11.21 -6.96 1.50
N VAL A 83 11.03 -7.48 2.72
CA VAL A 83 10.37 -8.78 2.96
C VAL A 83 8.92 -8.76 2.54
N LEU A 84 8.16 -7.73 2.89
CA LEU A 84 6.74 -7.63 2.53
C LEU A 84 6.54 -7.55 1.02
N THR A 85 7.39 -6.78 0.32
CA THR A 85 7.33 -6.69 -1.14
C THR A 85 7.70 -8.03 -1.79
N ALA A 86 8.73 -8.71 -1.29
CA ALA A 86 9.11 -10.04 -1.75
C ALA A 86 8.00 -11.07 -1.54
N ALA A 87 7.37 -11.06 -0.35
CA ALA A 87 6.27 -11.96 -0.02
C ALA A 87 5.03 -11.70 -0.89
N ALA A 88 4.70 -10.42 -1.15
CA ALA A 88 3.61 -10.06 -2.05
C ALA A 88 3.87 -10.53 -3.48
N PHE A 89 5.08 -10.34 -4.01
CA PHE A 89 5.47 -10.80 -5.34
C PHE A 89 5.41 -12.31 -5.44
N PHE A 90 5.95 -13.03 -4.43
CA PHE A 90 5.81 -14.48 -4.36
C PHE A 90 4.34 -14.91 -4.43
N TYR A 91 3.52 -14.34 -3.56
CA TYR A 91 2.12 -14.72 -3.41
C TYR A 91 1.32 -14.50 -4.71
N PHE A 92 1.42 -13.31 -5.30
CA PHE A 92 0.61 -12.99 -6.48
C PHE A 92 1.08 -13.71 -7.74
N VAL A 93 2.38 -13.95 -7.92
CA VAL A 93 2.91 -14.73 -9.05
C VAL A 93 2.58 -16.20 -8.89
N TRP A 94 2.74 -16.76 -7.69
CA TRP A 94 2.35 -18.14 -7.39
C TRP A 94 0.86 -18.37 -7.62
N ARG A 95 0.02 -17.49 -7.10
CA ARG A 95 -1.44 -17.60 -7.22
C ARG A 95 -1.93 -17.44 -8.67
N ALA A 96 -1.24 -16.68 -9.49
CA ALA A 96 -1.55 -16.50 -10.91
C ALA A 96 -1.01 -17.62 -11.80
N GLY A 97 -0.34 -18.62 -11.24
CA GLY A 97 0.28 -19.72 -11.97
C GLY A 97 1.56 -19.35 -12.71
N GLY A 98 2.17 -18.18 -12.43
CA GLY A 98 3.39 -17.70 -13.06
C GLY A 98 3.37 -16.20 -13.39
N PHE A 99 4.31 -15.77 -14.25
CA PHE A 99 4.41 -14.39 -14.72
C PHE A 99 3.32 -14.06 -15.76
N THR A 100 2.20 -13.56 -15.28
CA THR A 100 1.04 -13.16 -16.09
C THR A 100 0.78 -11.66 -15.97
N PRO A 101 0.04 -11.01 -16.91
CA PRO A 101 -0.39 -9.63 -16.72
C PRO A 101 -1.18 -9.39 -15.43
N VAL A 102 -1.95 -10.40 -14.98
CA VAL A 102 -2.68 -10.37 -13.71
C VAL A 102 -1.72 -10.34 -12.53
N ALA A 103 -0.68 -11.18 -12.53
CA ALA A 103 0.36 -11.16 -11.49
C ALA A 103 1.07 -9.80 -11.44
N LEU A 104 1.43 -9.24 -12.60
CA LEU A 104 2.07 -7.92 -12.70
C LEU A 104 1.18 -6.83 -12.11
N LYS A 105 -0.12 -6.81 -12.45
CA LYS A 105 -1.09 -5.88 -11.87
C LYS A 105 -1.04 -5.89 -10.34
N TRP A 106 -1.10 -7.08 -9.75
CA TRP A 106 -1.11 -7.22 -8.29
C TRP A 106 0.24 -6.92 -7.64
N CYS A 107 1.35 -7.22 -8.29
CA CYS A 107 2.68 -6.84 -7.81
C CYS A 107 2.85 -5.31 -7.77
N VAL A 108 2.40 -4.60 -8.83
CA VAL A 108 2.40 -3.14 -8.87
C VAL A 108 1.51 -2.58 -7.77
N PHE A 109 0.28 -3.06 -7.66
CA PHE A 109 -0.67 -2.62 -6.64
C PHE A 109 -0.13 -2.82 -5.22
N ALA A 110 0.38 -4.01 -4.91
CA ALA A 110 0.97 -4.30 -3.60
C ALA A 110 2.16 -3.41 -3.29
N SER A 111 3.02 -3.13 -4.27
CA SER A 111 4.17 -2.22 -4.11
C SER A 111 3.73 -0.81 -3.72
N ILE A 112 2.73 -0.27 -4.40
CA ILE A 112 2.16 1.05 -4.11
C ILE A 112 1.56 1.08 -2.70
N LEU A 113 0.76 0.06 -2.35
CA LEU A 113 0.14 -0.01 -1.02
C LEU A 113 1.16 -0.16 0.10
N ILE A 114 2.17 -1.02 -0.06
CA ILE A 114 3.25 -1.16 0.94
C ILE A 114 3.95 0.18 1.14
N ALA A 115 4.26 0.89 0.05
CA ALA A 115 4.88 2.21 0.14
C ALA A 115 3.98 3.21 0.88
N LEU A 116 2.68 3.30 0.54
CA LEU A 116 1.72 4.19 1.19
C LEU A 116 1.54 3.86 2.68
N ILE A 117 1.46 2.57 3.05
CA ILE A 117 1.36 2.12 4.45
C ILE A 117 2.54 2.65 5.27
N PHE A 118 3.75 2.47 4.78
CA PHE A 118 4.94 2.91 5.53
C PHE A 118 5.15 4.42 5.50
N THR A 119 4.73 5.09 4.43
CA THR A 119 4.80 6.56 4.35
C THR A 119 3.80 7.19 5.32
N ASP A 120 2.57 6.68 5.36
CA ASP A 120 1.53 7.14 6.28
C ASP A 120 1.93 6.91 7.75
N LEU A 121 2.53 5.74 8.05
CA LEU A 121 3.05 5.43 9.38
C LEU A 121 4.15 6.39 9.86
N GLU A 122 4.99 6.89 8.96
CA GLU A 122 6.13 7.74 9.33
C GLU A 122 5.83 9.23 9.27
N THR A 123 5.01 9.67 8.33
CA THR A 123 4.83 11.09 8.01
C THR A 123 3.39 11.55 8.03
N LEU A 124 2.42 10.64 8.11
CA LEU A 124 0.99 10.92 7.94
C LEU A 124 0.68 11.61 6.60
N LEU A 125 1.54 11.40 5.61
CA LEU A 125 1.40 11.94 4.26
C LEU A 125 1.24 10.79 3.26
N LEU A 126 0.41 11.03 2.24
CA LEU A 126 0.19 10.11 1.12
C LEU A 126 0.66 10.81 -0.17
N PRO A 127 1.91 10.60 -0.62
CA PRO A 127 2.48 11.28 -1.78
C PRO A 127 1.67 11.05 -3.06
N ASP A 128 1.57 12.10 -3.88
CA ASP A 128 0.79 12.10 -5.12
C ASP A 128 1.39 11.16 -6.16
N GLU A 129 2.68 10.92 -6.13
CA GLU A 129 3.37 9.96 -6.98
C GLU A 129 2.81 8.54 -6.80
N PHE A 130 2.47 8.17 -5.56
CA PHE A 130 1.85 6.88 -5.29
C PHE A 130 0.34 6.90 -5.50
N THR A 131 -0.36 7.94 -5.05
CA THR A 131 -1.83 7.99 -5.11
C THR A 131 -2.32 8.32 -6.51
N ILE A 132 -1.90 9.45 -7.09
CA ILE A 132 -2.31 9.87 -8.44
C ILE A 132 -1.57 9.03 -9.50
N GLY A 133 -0.26 8.82 -9.33
CA GLY A 133 0.51 7.96 -10.21
C GLY A 133 -0.04 6.53 -10.23
N GLY A 134 -0.40 6.00 -9.06
CA GLY A 134 -1.04 4.69 -8.92
C GLY A 134 -2.44 4.64 -9.56
N LEU A 135 -3.27 5.68 -9.40
CA LEU A 135 -4.56 5.81 -10.05
C LEU A 135 -4.43 5.75 -11.57
N CYS A 136 -3.53 6.54 -12.14
CA CYS A 136 -3.26 6.52 -13.59
C CYS A 136 -2.77 5.15 -14.05
N GLY A 137 -1.85 4.53 -13.29
CA GLY A 137 -1.35 3.19 -13.56
C GLY A 137 -2.45 2.12 -13.50
N GLY A 138 -3.32 2.16 -12.48
CA GLY A 138 -4.45 1.25 -12.32
C GLY A 138 -5.43 1.35 -13.48
N LEU A 139 -5.81 2.57 -13.88
CA LEU A 139 -6.68 2.81 -15.04
C LEU A 139 -6.04 2.31 -16.33
N ALA A 140 -4.74 2.57 -16.55
CA ALA A 140 -4.03 2.08 -17.72
C ALA A 140 -3.94 0.55 -17.77
N ILE A 141 -3.66 -0.10 -16.65
CA ILE A 141 -3.60 -1.57 -16.55
C ILE A 141 -4.99 -2.18 -16.72
N SER A 142 -6.06 -1.52 -16.25
CA SER A 142 -7.42 -2.02 -16.36
C SER A 142 -7.88 -2.17 -17.83
N TRP A 143 -7.23 -1.48 -18.76
CA TRP A 143 -7.48 -1.66 -20.21
C TRP A 143 -7.17 -3.08 -20.68
N PHE A 144 -6.16 -3.73 -20.08
CA PHE A 144 -5.70 -5.08 -20.45
C PHE A 144 -6.13 -6.14 -19.44
N VAL A 145 -6.25 -5.78 -18.17
CA VAL A 145 -6.55 -6.70 -17.05
C VAL A 145 -7.71 -6.10 -16.23
N PRO A 146 -8.93 -6.67 -16.35
CA PRO A 146 -10.10 -6.13 -15.67
C PRO A 146 -9.94 -6.14 -14.15
N PRO A 147 -10.71 -5.28 -13.43
CA PRO A 147 -10.93 -5.46 -12.00
C PRO A 147 -11.56 -6.83 -11.72
N PRO A 148 -11.37 -7.40 -10.50
CA PRO A 148 -11.91 -8.72 -10.14
C PRO A 148 -13.43 -8.82 -10.29
N ASP A 149 -14.13 -7.73 -10.02
CA ASP A 149 -15.59 -7.65 -10.00
C ASP A 149 -16.10 -6.70 -11.09
N SER A 150 -15.99 -7.14 -12.34
CA SER A 150 -16.58 -6.39 -13.46
C SER A 150 -18.11 -6.42 -13.35
N ILE A 151 -18.72 -5.26 -13.16
CA ILE A 151 -20.18 -5.08 -13.04
C ILE A 151 -20.78 -4.77 -14.41
N PHE A 152 -20.08 -3.96 -15.21
CA PHE A 152 -20.58 -3.46 -16.50
C PHE A 152 -20.00 -4.22 -17.70
N GLY A 153 -19.08 -5.17 -17.49
CA GLY A 153 -18.42 -5.93 -18.55
C GLY A 153 -17.43 -5.10 -19.37
N MET A 154 -17.11 -3.88 -18.93
CA MET A 154 -16.17 -2.97 -19.56
C MET A 154 -15.03 -2.66 -18.59
N PRO A 155 -13.86 -3.31 -18.70
CA PRO A 155 -12.80 -3.24 -17.70
C PRO A 155 -12.39 -1.84 -17.27
N PHE A 156 -12.25 -0.94 -18.25
CA PHE A 156 -11.86 0.45 -17.97
C PHE A 156 -12.99 1.23 -17.27
N ILE A 157 -14.25 1.02 -17.65
CA ILE A 157 -15.40 1.69 -17.02
C ILE A 157 -15.58 1.17 -15.58
N ASP A 158 -15.42 -0.13 -15.36
CA ASP A 158 -15.47 -0.71 -14.00
C ASP A 158 -14.37 -0.13 -13.10
N ALA A 159 -13.16 0.03 -13.62
CA ALA A 159 -12.07 0.67 -12.91
C ALA A 159 -12.34 2.16 -12.63
N LEU A 160 -12.89 2.88 -13.61
CA LEU A 160 -13.22 4.30 -13.47
C LEU A 160 -14.34 4.52 -12.44
N ILE A 161 -15.40 3.72 -12.47
CA ILE A 161 -16.49 3.77 -11.50
C ILE A 161 -15.99 3.37 -10.10
N GLY A 162 -15.14 2.32 -10.04
CA GLY A 162 -14.49 1.88 -8.80
C GLY A 162 -13.61 2.97 -8.19
N ALA A 163 -12.94 3.77 -9.01
CA ALA A 163 -12.15 4.91 -8.56
C ALA A 163 -13.05 6.09 -8.15
N ALA A 164 -14.01 6.48 -8.98
CA ALA A 164 -14.77 7.72 -8.80
C ALA A 164 -15.82 7.62 -7.69
N VAL A 165 -16.64 6.56 -7.67
CA VAL A 165 -17.81 6.49 -6.78
C VAL A 165 -17.40 6.45 -5.30
N PRO A 166 -16.50 5.54 -4.84
CA PRO A 166 -16.10 5.50 -3.44
C PRO A 166 -15.32 6.74 -2.99
N SER A 167 -14.47 7.30 -3.87
CA SER A 167 -13.69 8.50 -3.53
C SER A 167 -14.58 9.75 -3.41
N VAL A 168 -15.54 9.93 -4.32
CA VAL A 168 -16.52 11.02 -4.23
C VAL A 168 -17.41 10.87 -3.01
N ALA A 169 -17.86 9.66 -2.70
CA ALA A 169 -18.65 9.39 -1.49
C ALA A 169 -17.85 9.74 -0.23
N LEU A 170 -16.60 9.29 -0.15
CA LEU A 170 -15.73 9.57 1.00
C LEU A 170 -15.44 11.07 1.13
N TRP A 171 -15.13 11.74 0.01
CA TRP A 171 -14.95 13.18 -0.01
C TRP A 171 -16.19 13.93 0.46
N THR A 172 -17.38 13.53 -0.01
CA THR A 172 -18.65 14.15 0.38
C THR A 172 -18.90 14.01 1.89
N VAL A 173 -18.62 12.83 2.47
CA VAL A 173 -18.72 12.60 3.91
C VAL A 173 -17.74 13.48 4.68
N GLY A 174 -16.48 13.55 4.24
CA GLY A 174 -15.46 14.43 4.83
C GLY A 174 -15.86 15.90 4.79
N TRP A 175 -16.29 16.39 3.62
CA TRP A 175 -16.74 17.76 3.44
C TRP A 175 -17.98 18.10 4.31
N LEU A 176 -18.94 17.19 4.38
CA LEU A 176 -20.14 17.38 5.23
C LEU A 176 -19.76 17.45 6.71
N PHE A 177 -18.85 16.56 7.15
CA PHE A 177 -18.35 16.57 8.53
C PHE A 177 -17.63 17.88 8.87
N GLU A 178 -16.75 18.35 7.99
CA GLU A 178 -16.06 19.63 8.15
C GLU A 178 -17.05 20.80 8.25
N LYS A 179 -18.04 20.85 7.37
CA LYS A 179 -19.08 21.87 7.37
C LYS A 179 -19.94 21.86 8.65
N LEU A 180 -20.22 20.69 9.21
CA LEU A 180 -21.06 20.56 10.41
C LEU A 180 -20.27 20.75 11.72
N ARG A 181 -19.01 20.32 11.74
CA ARG A 181 -18.20 20.29 12.97
C ARG A 181 -17.11 21.37 13.00
N HIS A 182 -16.85 22.06 11.90
CA HIS A 182 -15.76 23.04 11.74
C HIS A 182 -14.39 22.48 12.12
N LYS A 183 -14.17 21.18 11.86
CA LYS A 183 -12.92 20.45 12.09
C LYS A 183 -12.66 19.58 10.87
N GLU A 184 -11.40 19.56 10.43
CA GLU A 184 -10.95 18.60 9.40
C GLU A 184 -11.22 17.17 9.91
N GLY A 185 -12.02 16.42 9.17
CA GLY A 185 -12.42 15.06 9.54
C GLY A 185 -11.74 13.97 8.73
N LEU A 186 -11.30 14.27 7.51
CA LEU A 186 -10.70 13.31 6.60
C LEU A 186 -9.62 13.96 5.75
N GLY A 187 -8.45 13.33 5.69
CA GLY A 187 -7.35 13.77 4.83
C GLY A 187 -7.70 13.63 3.35
N PHE A 188 -7.42 14.66 2.54
CA PHE A 188 -7.60 14.56 1.09
C PHE A 188 -6.70 13.47 0.46
N GLY A 189 -5.61 13.10 1.12
CA GLY A 189 -4.75 11.97 0.75
C GLY A 189 -5.50 10.64 0.72
N ASP A 190 -6.37 10.39 1.73
CA ASP A 190 -7.17 9.16 1.82
C ASP A 190 -8.17 9.06 0.67
N VAL A 191 -8.77 10.18 0.25
CA VAL A 191 -9.67 10.24 -0.91
C VAL A 191 -8.93 9.84 -2.20
N LYS A 192 -7.72 10.37 -2.41
CA LYS A 192 -6.87 10.00 -3.56
C LYS A 192 -6.44 8.54 -3.50
N MET A 193 -6.11 8.04 -2.30
CA MET A 193 -5.75 6.64 -2.10
C MET A 193 -6.92 5.71 -2.41
N ILE A 194 -8.16 6.05 -2.02
CA ILE A 194 -9.36 5.26 -2.38
C ILE A 194 -9.61 5.26 -3.88
N ALA A 195 -9.42 6.39 -4.57
CA ALA A 195 -9.51 6.44 -6.01
C ALA A 195 -8.50 5.49 -6.68
N MET A 196 -7.25 5.47 -6.19
CA MET A 196 -6.23 4.53 -6.64
C MET A 196 -6.64 3.09 -6.35
N ILE A 197 -7.07 2.75 -5.13
CA ILE A 197 -7.51 1.40 -4.77
C ILE A 197 -8.65 0.94 -5.67
N GLY A 198 -9.63 1.80 -5.92
CA GLY A 198 -10.78 1.50 -6.76
C GLY A 198 -10.44 1.27 -8.23
N SER A 199 -9.40 1.93 -8.75
CA SER A 199 -8.92 1.69 -10.12
C SER A 199 -8.34 0.27 -10.33
N PHE A 200 -7.80 -0.35 -9.29
CA PHE A 200 -7.30 -1.72 -9.33
C PHE A 200 -8.36 -2.76 -8.96
N LEU A 201 -9.14 -2.51 -7.90
CA LEU A 201 -10.06 -3.48 -7.31
C LEU A 201 -11.49 -3.38 -7.88
N GLY A 202 -11.86 -2.26 -8.50
CA GLY A 202 -13.24 -1.98 -8.86
C GLY A 202 -14.08 -1.51 -7.67
N LEU A 203 -15.39 -1.30 -7.91
CA LEU A 203 -16.29 -0.69 -6.94
C LEU A 203 -16.44 -1.53 -5.65
N ARG A 204 -16.72 -2.82 -5.78
CA ARG A 204 -16.93 -3.70 -4.62
C ARG A 204 -15.67 -3.85 -3.78
N GLY A 205 -14.50 -4.04 -4.43
CA GLY A 205 -13.23 -4.16 -3.73
C GLY A 205 -12.83 -2.87 -3.01
N ALA A 206 -13.10 -1.69 -3.58
CA ALA A 206 -12.89 -0.41 -2.91
C ALA A 206 -13.80 -0.22 -1.70
N LEU A 207 -15.08 -0.54 -1.81
CA LEU A 207 -16.03 -0.49 -0.68
C LEU A 207 -15.63 -1.46 0.43
N LEU A 208 -15.22 -2.68 0.08
CA LEU A 208 -14.71 -3.66 1.04
C LEU A 208 -13.47 -3.13 1.77
N SER A 209 -12.55 -2.48 1.04
CA SER A 209 -11.33 -1.89 1.62
C SER A 209 -11.67 -0.77 2.60
N ILE A 210 -12.63 0.10 2.28
CA ILE A 210 -13.12 1.16 3.19
C ILE A 210 -13.73 0.53 4.45
N ALA A 211 -14.63 -0.44 4.27
CA ALA A 211 -15.32 -1.09 5.40
C ALA A 211 -14.35 -1.78 6.35
N LEU A 212 -13.42 -2.60 5.81
CA LEU A 212 -12.40 -3.28 6.62
C LEU A 212 -11.44 -2.29 7.27
N GLY A 213 -10.96 -1.29 6.52
CA GLY A 213 -10.04 -0.28 7.03
C GLY A 213 -10.66 0.55 8.15
N ALA A 214 -11.94 0.95 8.01
CA ALA A 214 -12.67 1.69 9.03
C ALA A 214 -12.88 0.86 10.31
N VAL A 215 -13.28 -0.41 10.17
CA VAL A 215 -13.47 -1.32 11.32
C VAL A 215 -12.16 -1.55 12.05
N VAL A 216 -11.09 -1.92 11.33
CA VAL A 216 -9.78 -2.18 11.94
C VAL A 216 -9.22 -0.91 12.56
N GLY A 217 -9.29 0.22 11.86
CA GLY A 217 -8.84 1.52 12.38
C GLY A 217 -9.61 1.94 13.64
N ALA A 218 -10.94 1.75 13.67
CA ALA A 218 -11.75 2.05 14.85
C ALA A 218 -11.40 1.14 16.05
N VAL A 219 -11.23 -0.16 15.81
CA VAL A 219 -10.85 -1.11 16.88
C VAL A 219 -9.47 -0.79 17.43
N VAL A 220 -8.47 -0.60 16.56
CA VAL A 220 -7.10 -0.26 16.99
C VAL A 220 -7.07 1.09 17.69
N GLY A 221 -7.78 2.09 17.17
CA GLY A 221 -7.90 3.41 17.79
C GLY A 221 -8.54 3.33 19.18
N LEU A 222 -9.62 2.56 19.34
CA LEU A 222 -10.27 2.36 20.64
C LEU A 222 -9.33 1.67 21.64
N ILE A 223 -8.64 0.60 21.22
CA ILE A 223 -7.66 -0.11 22.06
C ILE A 223 -6.56 0.86 22.51
N TRP A 224 -6.04 1.68 21.58
CA TRP A 224 -5.01 2.66 21.87
C TRP A 224 -5.47 3.69 22.93
N ILE A 225 -6.67 4.26 22.75
CA ILE A 225 -7.26 5.22 23.70
C ILE A 225 -7.40 4.58 25.08
N LEU A 226 -7.96 3.37 25.16
CA LEU A 226 -8.15 2.66 26.42
C LEU A 226 -6.82 2.31 27.11
N ALA A 227 -5.80 1.95 26.34
CA ALA A 227 -4.47 1.59 26.87
C ALA A 227 -3.66 2.80 27.33
N THR A 228 -3.74 3.93 26.62
CA THR A 228 -2.91 5.11 26.88
C THR A 228 -3.61 6.17 27.74
N ARG A 229 -4.95 6.08 27.88
CA ARG A 229 -5.81 7.09 28.54
C ARG A 229 -5.62 8.51 27.99
N LYS A 230 -5.13 8.64 26.75
CA LYS A 230 -4.96 9.93 26.06
C LYS A 230 -6.21 10.27 25.27
N ASP A 231 -6.53 11.56 25.18
CA ASP A 231 -7.66 12.03 24.38
C ASP A 231 -7.48 11.67 22.89
N ALA A 232 -8.49 11.05 22.32
CA ALA A 232 -8.57 10.68 20.90
C ALA A 232 -8.33 11.87 19.95
N ALA A 233 -8.69 13.08 20.40
CA ALA A 233 -8.56 14.30 19.60
C ALA A 233 -7.09 14.77 19.44
N THR A 234 -6.16 14.21 20.22
CA THR A 234 -4.78 14.72 20.27
C THR A 234 -3.80 13.87 19.46
N TYR A 235 -4.20 12.67 19.02
CA TYR A 235 -3.30 11.77 18.27
C TYR A 235 -3.89 11.43 16.90
N PRO A 236 -3.30 11.93 15.81
CA PRO A 236 -3.73 11.56 14.47
C PRO A 236 -3.40 10.09 14.20
N LEU A 237 -4.42 9.29 13.95
CA LEU A 237 -4.25 7.89 13.54
C LEU A 237 -3.95 7.82 12.04
N PRO A 238 -2.96 7.04 11.62
CA PRO A 238 -2.64 6.86 10.21
C PRO A 238 -3.73 6.02 9.52
N PHE A 239 -4.80 6.68 9.04
CA PHE A 239 -5.94 5.99 8.40
C PHE A 239 -5.53 5.31 7.10
N GLY A 240 -4.65 5.95 6.32
CA GLY A 240 -4.12 5.37 5.08
C GLY A 240 -3.42 4.03 5.29
N MET A 241 -2.75 3.82 6.43
CA MET A 241 -2.18 2.51 6.78
C MET A 241 -3.25 1.43 6.88
N PHE A 242 -4.33 1.67 7.63
CA PHE A 242 -5.42 0.69 7.80
C PHE A 242 -6.12 0.41 6.47
N LEU A 243 -6.33 1.45 5.68
CA LEU A 243 -6.89 1.36 4.35
C LEU A 243 -6.01 0.55 3.41
N GLY A 244 -4.69 0.75 3.45
CA GLY A 244 -3.71 0.00 2.64
C GLY A 244 -3.68 -1.48 3.00
N ILE A 245 -3.68 -1.81 4.30
CA ILE A 245 -3.76 -3.21 4.76
C ILE A 245 -5.06 -3.86 4.32
N ALA A 246 -6.20 -3.17 4.49
CA ALA A 246 -7.50 -3.65 4.06
C ALA A 246 -7.55 -3.90 2.54
N ALA A 247 -6.96 -3.02 1.73
CA ALA A 247 -6.87 -3.17 0.28
C ALA A 247 -5.98 -4.35 -0.14
N LEU A 248 -4.88 -4.62 0.57
CA LEU A 248 -4.06 -5.84 0.34
C LEU A 248 -4.86 -7.10 0.65
N ILE A 249 -5.64 -7.13 1.73
CA ILE A 249 -6.53 -8.24 2.07
C ILE A 249 -7.61 -8.40 1.00
N ALA A 250 -8.23 -7.30 0.55
CA ALA A 250 -9.22 -7.32 -0.51
C ALA A 250 -8.66 -7.82 -1.85
N ALA A 251 -7.41 -7.47 -2.19
CA ALA A 251 -6.72 -7.98 -3.38
C ALA A 251 -6.43 -9.49 -3.29
N ALA A 252 -6.06 -9.97 -2.10
CA ALA A 252 -5.70 -11.38 -1.89
C ALA A 252 -6.92 -12.29 -1.74
N GLN A 253 -7.95 -11.87 -1.03
CA GLN A 253 -9.07 -12.71 -0.58
C GLN A 253 -10.44 -12.05 -0.75
N GLY A 254 -10.57 -10.92 -1.43
CA GLY A 254 -11.81 -10.14 -1.51
C GLY A 254 -13.00 -10.95 -2.03
N GLN A 255 -12.82 -11.77 -3.06
CA GLN A 255 -13.89 -12.64 -3.58
C GLN A 255 -14.35 -13.69 -2.57
N GLN A 256 -13.42 -14.26 -1.81
CA GLN A 256 -13.77 -15.25 -0.78
C GLN A 256 -14.57 -14.60 0.35
N ILE A 257 -14.16 -13.40 0.78
CA ILE A 257 -14.86 -12.62 1.80
C ILE A 257 -16.26 -12.24 1.33
N MET A 258 -16.40 -11.77 0.09
CA MET A 258 -17.71 -11.39 -0.48
C MET A 258 -18.62 -12.59 -0.66
N ASN A 259 -18.12 -13.72 -1.12
CA ASN A 259 -18.88 -14.97 -1.26
C ASN A 259 -19.35 -15.49 0.11
N TRP A 260 -18.47 -15.46 1.11
CA TRP A 260 -18.84 -15.83 2.48
C TRP A 260 -19.96 -14.93 3.02
N TYR A 261 -19.79 -13.61 2.87
CA TYR A 261 -20.79 -12.63 3.32
C TYR A 261 -22.15 -12.83 2.60
N GLY A 262 -22.13 -13.01 1.27
CA GLY A 262 -23.33 -13.31 0.47
C GLY A 262 -24.05 -14.58 0.94
N GLY A 263 -23.29 -15.63 1.27
CA GLY A 263 -23.85 -16.87 1.84
C GLY A 263 -24.46 -16.71 3.24
N VAL A 264 -23.93 -15.79 4.06
CA VAL A 264 -24.49 -15.46 5.40
C VAL A 264 -25.76 -14.61 5.31
N VAL A 265 -25.80 -13.67 4.36
CA VAL A 265 -26.93 -12.72 4.21
C VAL A 265 -28.03 -13.26 3.31
N GLY A 266 -27.78 -14.38 2.59
CA GLY A 266 -28.79 -15.07 1.79
C GLY A 266 -29.01 -14.46 0.39
N PHE A 267 -27.96 -13.87 -0.20
CA PHE A 267 -27.94 -13.42 -1.60
C PHE A 267 -27.14 -14.33 -2.50
#